data_85f63510c50d8aaa2b747b71621edac2
#
_entry.id   85f63510c50d8aaa2b747b71621edac2
#
_cell.length_a   1.000
_cell.length_b   1.000
_cell.length_c   1.000
_cell.angle_alpha   90.00
_cell.angle_beta   90.00
_cell.angle_gamma   90.00
#
_symmetry.space_group_name_H-M   'P 1'
#
loop_
_entity.id
_entity.type
_entity.pdbx_description
1 polymer ?
#
loop_
_entity_poly.entity_id
_entity_poly.type
_entity_poly.pdbx_seq_one_letter_code
_entity_poly.pdbx_strand_id
1 'polypeptide(L)'
;MQTRMLGAIEVPVIGLGTFATFDVLTNDEIEVRRTIIDKCVEEGVQFVDTSPMYKQSEEVIGMAMKGKRSDFILATKVWIEGKEEGIAQMAKSFELLKTDYIDVMQIHNQVDWETHISVLEEMKAEGKIGLTGVTHQMPTALPLMAHMMRTGRFDTIQTSYNVMEHEVEETILPLAEEMGIGVIVMRPFGNGALLRDLKSQPDIGPLKEFGIETWAQALIGYVLGDLRVSVVIPATSKPGRIVENAKVGSIKLPKELRCHIRREAERCL
;
A
#
# COMPACT_ATOMS: atom_id res chain seq x y z
N MET A 1 15.91 6.27 3.01
CA MET A 1 14.56 5.66 3.26
C MET A 1 14.60 4.94 4.60
N GLN A 2 13.64 5.22 5.50
CA GLN A 2 13.45 4.40 6.73
C GLN A 2 12.80 3.07 6.35
N THR A 3 13.00 2.06 7.21
CA THR A 3 12.35 0.77 7.10
C THR A 3 11.53 0.47 8.36
N ARG A 4 10.51 -0.39 8.25
CA ARG A 4 9.70 -0.90 9.36
C ARG A 4 9.34 -2.35 9.12
N MET A 5 8.97 -3.06 10.19
CA MET A 5 8.49 -4.43 10.06
C MET A 5 7.08 -4.48 9.45
N LEU A 6 6.89 -5.40 8.51
CA LEU A 6 5.59 -5.80 7.97
C LEU A 6 5.43 -7.31 8.24
N GLY A 7 4.79 -7.64 9.36
CA GLY A 7 4.87 -9.01 9.85
C GLY A 7 6.31 -9.42 10.12
N ALA A 8 6.78 -10.46 9.43
CA ALA A 8 8.13 -11.02 9.62
C ALA A 8 9.22 -10.42 8.69
N ILE A 9 8.87 -9.49 7.79
CA ILE A 9 9.82 -8.90 6.83
C ILE A 9 10.01 -7.40 7.06
N GLU A 10 11.19 -6.89 6.73
CA GLU A 10 11.48 -5.47 6.76
C GLU A 10 11.12 -4.84 5.41
N VAL A 11 10.39 -3.72 5.42
CA VAL A 11 9.94 -3.00 4.21
C VAL A 11 10.28 -1.52 4.28
N PRO A 12 10.53 -0.83 3.15
CA PRO A 12 10.63 0.62 3.12
C PRO A 12 9.27 1.23 3.51
N VAL A 13 9.29 2.34 4.23
CA VAL A 13 8.05 3.00 4.69
C VAL A 13 7.23 3.63 3.56
N ILE A 14 7.83 3.82 2.37
CA ILE A 14 7.14 4.27 1.14
C ILE A 14 7.17 3.12 0.12
N GLY A 15 6.00 2.75 -0.36
CA GLY A 15 5.80 1.83 -1.47
C GLY A 15 5.11 2.48 -2.67
N LEU A 16 4.81 1.70 -3.68
CA LEU A 16 4.08 2.07 -4.88
C LEU A 16 2.76 1.31 -4.94
N GLY A 17 1.62 2.02 -4.89
CA GLY A 17 0.32 1.50 -5.28
C GLY A 17 0.11 1.62 -6.79
N THR A 18 -0.63 0.68 -7.38
CA THR A 18 -0.82 0.62 -8.84
C THR A 18 -2.26 0.85 -9.29
N PHE A 19 -3.21 0.98 -8.37
CA PHE A 19 -4.62 1.21 -8.68
C PHE A 19 -4.82 2.40 -9.61
N ALA A 20 -5.57 2.22 -10.71
CA ALA A 20 -5.88 3.19 -11.75
C ALA A 20 -4.67 3.82 -12.47
N THR A 21 -3.45 3.49 -12.10
CA THR A 21 -2.23 4.09 -12.66
C THR A 21 -1.42 3.14 -13.53
N PHE A 22 -1.58 1.82 -13.38
CA PHE A 22 -0.93 0.79 -14.18
C PHE A 22 -1.90 0.01 -15.10
N ASP A 23 -3.16 0.40 -15.19
CA ASP A 23 -4.11 -0.09 -16.18
C ASP A 23 -3.86 0.65 -17.51
N VAL A 24 -2.89 0.18 -18.30
CA VAL A 24 -2.44 0.80 -19.55
C VAL A 24 -2.24 -0.26 -20.63
N LEU A 25 -2.37 0.15 -21.91
CA LEU A 25 -2.40 -0.78 -23.05
C LEU A 25 -1.32 -0.50 -24.09
N THR A 26 -0.84 0.75 -24.18
CA THR A 26 0.11 1.13 -25.24
C THR A 26 1.55 0.93 -24.80
N ASN A 27 2.44 0.66 -25.74
CA ASN A 27 3.87 0.51 -25.46
C ASN A 27 4.47 1.77 -24.82
N ASP A 28 4.06 2.95 -25.28
CA ASP A 28 4.56 4.23 -24.74
C ASP A 28 4.18 4.41 -23.26
N GLU A 29 2.95 4.04 -22.90
CA GLU A 29 2.50 4.07 -21.53
C GLU A 29 3.25 3.04 -20.68
N ILE A 30 3.51 1.85 -21.19
CA ILE A 30 4.30 0.80 -20.51
C ILE A 30 5.73 1.29 -20.26
N GLU A 31 6.37 1.99 -21.21
CA GLU A 31 7.71 2.58 -21.01
C GLU A 31 7.71 3.63 -19.90
N VAL A 32 6.65 4.43 -19.77
CA VAL A 32 6.50 5.32 -18.60
C VAL A 32 6.45 4.51 -17.29
N ARG A 33 5.76 3.35 -17.25
CA ARG A 33 5.70 2.49 -16.06
C ARG A 33 7.05 1.84 -15.76
N ARG A 34 7.83 1.48 -16.78
CA ARG A 34 9.24 1.07 -16.59
C ARG A 34 10.06 2.16 -15.94
N THR A 35 9.95 3.39 -16.44
CA THR A 35 10.62 4.55 -15.83
C THR A 35 10.21 4.75 -14.37
N ILE A 36 8.93 4.50 -14.02
CA ILE A 36 8.47 4.55 -12.63
C ILE A 36 9.15 3.46 -11.80
N ILE A 37 9.21 2.22 -12.28
CA ILE A 37 9.89 1.10 -11.62
C ILE A 37 11.39 1.38 -11.45
N ASP A 38 12.05 1.97 -12.47
CA ASP A 38 13.45 2.37 -12.38
C ASP A 38 13.66 3.41 -11.27
N LYS A 39 12.79 4.42 -11.20
CA LYS A 39 12.82 5.41 -10.12
C LYS A 39 12.53 4.80 -8.75
N CYS A 40 11.68 3.78 -8.67
CA CYS A 40 11.47 3.06 -7.42
C CYS A 40 12.75 2.40 -6.90
N VAL A 41 13.54 1.77 -7.79
CA VAL A 41 14.85 1.19 -7.42
C VAL A 41 15.82 2.28 -6.97
N GLU A 42 15.96 3.36 -7.76
CA GLU A 42 16.87 4.49 -7.46
C GLU A 42 16.56 5.13 -6.10
N GLU A 43 15.29 5.27 -5.74
CA GLU A 43 14.84 5.97 -4.53
C GLU A 43 14.60 5.03 -3.33
N GLY A 44 14.77 3.71 -3.49
CA GLY A 44 14.53 2.72 -2.46
C GLY A 44 13.04 2.48 -2.14
N VAL A 45 12.14 2.75 -3.09
CA VAL A 45 10.69 2.48 -3.02
C VAL A 45 10.45 1.05 -3.52
N GLN A 46 10.89 0.07 -2.73
CA GLN A 46 10.96 -1.33 -3.17
C GLN A 46 9.73 -2.18 -2.80
N PHE A 47 8.69 -1.60 -2.21
CA PHE A 47 7.41 -2.28 -1.98
C PHE A 47 6.41 -1.89 -3.08
N VAL A 48 5.85 -2.88 -3.80
CA VAL A 48 4.87 -2.63 -4.87
C VAL A 48 3.60 -3.44 -4.63
N ASP A 49 2.46 -2.76 -4.62
CA ASP A 49 1.13 -3.35 -4.42
C ASP A 49 0.28 -3.27 -5.68
N THR A 50 -0.28 -4.40 -6.08
CA THR A 50 -1.19 -4.54 -7.22
C THR A 50 -2.37 -5.46 -6.90
N SER A 51 -3.21 -5.80 -7.89
CA SER A 51 -4.37 -6.69 -7.73
C SER A 51 -4.90 -7.15 -9.09
N PRO A 52 -5.44 -8.36 -9.21
CA PRO A 52 -6.18 -8.80 -10.40
C PRO A 52 -7.41 -7.92 -10.69
N MET A 53 -8.00 -7.27 -9.67
CA MET A 53 -9.07 -6.28 -9.83
C MET A 53 -8.63 -5.03 -10.63
N TYR A 54 -7.34 -4.77 -10.76
CA TYR A 54 -6.80 -3.57 -11.42
C TYR A 54 -6.52 -3.79 -12.91
N LYS A 55 -7.31 -4.66 -13.55
CA LYS A 55 -7.30 -4.99 -14.99
C LYS A 55 -5.89 -5.40 -15.48
N GLN A 56 -5.23 -4.54 -16.31
CA GLN A 56 -3.92 -4.86 -16.90
C GLN A 56 -2.74 -4.69 -15.93
N SER A 57 -2.99 -4.20 -14.72
CA SER A 57 -1.92 -3.77 -13.80
C SER A 57 -0.88 -4.87 -13.49
N GLU A 58 -1.31 -6.12 -13.25
CA GLU A 58 -0.39 -7.22 -12.97
C GLU A 58 0.51 -7.54 -14.18
N GLU A 59 -0.04 -7.57 -15.39
CA GLU A 59 0.72 -7.80 -16.61
C GLU A 59 1.73 -6.67 -16.87
N VAL A 60 1.28 -5.42 -16.71
CA VAL A 60 2.13 -4.23 -16.87
C VAL A 60 3.27 -4.23 -15.85
N ILE A 61 3.01 -4.60 -14.58
CA ILE A 61 4.05 -4.76 -13.56
C ILE A 61 5.04 -5.85 -13.95
N GLY A 62 4.57 -7.03 -14.38
CA GLY A 62 5.44 -8.11 -14.83
C GLY A 62 6.33 -7.74 -16.02
N MET A 63 5.84 -6.87 -16.92
CA MET A 63 6.63 -6.31 -18.01
C MET A 63 7.61 -5.23 -17.54
N ALA A 64 7.17 -4.33 -16.65
CA ALA A 64 7.97 -3.21 -16.18
C ALA A 64 9.12 -3.65 -15.26
N MET A 65 8.91 -4.71 -14.45
CA MET A 65 9.91 -5.26 -13.54
C MET A 65 10.88 -6.24 -14.22
N LYS A 66 10.83 -6.43 -15.55
CA LYS A 66 11.70 -7.40 -16.24
C LYS A 66 13.18 -7.20 -15.88
N GLY A 67 13.79 -8.23 -15.30
CA GLY A 67 15.19 -8.23 -14.85
C GLY A 67 15.42 -7.53 -13.50
N LYS A 68 14.36 -7.10 -12.80
CA LYS A 68 14.43 -6.37 -11.51
C LYS A 68 13.52 -6.95 -10.44
N ARG A 69 12.87 -8.11 -10.69
CA ARG A 69 11.90 -8.71 -9.73
C ARG A 69 12.51 -8.88 -8.33
N SER A 70 13.76 -9.26 -8.24
CA SER A 70 14.49 -9.46 -6.98
C SER A 70 14.73 -8.19 -6.17
N ASP A 71 14.59 -7.01 -6.80
CA ASP A 71 14.78 -5.73 -6.12
C ASP A 71 13.51 -5.27 -5.38
N PHE A 72 12.41 -6.02 -5.52
CA PHE A 72 11.09 -5.63 -5.03
C PHE A 72 10.46 -6.64 -4.10
N ILE A 73 9.77 -6.14 -3.09
CA ILE A 73 8.78 -6.82 -2.28
C ILE A 73 7.43 -6.62 -2.99
N LEU A 74 6.86 -7.70 -3.51
CA LEU A 74 5.67 -7.67 -4.36
C LEU A 74 4.43 -8.16 -3.61
N ALA A 75 3.40 -7.32 -3.57
CA ALA A 75 2.10 -7.61 -3.00
C ALA A 75 1.03 -7.68 -4.10
N THR A 76 0.21 -8.73 -4.09
CA THR A 76 -1.03 -8.81 -4.88
C THR A 76 -2.15 -9.45 -4.07
N LYS A 77 -3.28 -9.78 -4.73
CA LYS A 77 -4.50 -10.15 -4.02
C LYS A 77 -5.23 -11.30 -4.73
N VAL A 78 -6.15 -11.94 -4.00
CA VAL A 78 -7.22 -12.79 -4.56
C VAL A 78 -8.55 -12.07 -4.39
N TRP A 79 -9.38 -12.03 -5.44
CA TRP A 79 -10.66 -11.32 -5.48
C TRP A 79 -11.69 -12.07 -6.33
N ILE A 80 -12.18 -13.18 -5.80
CA ILE A 80 -13.20 -14.02 -6.41
C ILE A 80 -13.77 -14.93 -5.32
N GLU A 81 -15.00 -15.41 -5.45
CA GLU A 81 -15.56 -16.44 -4.57
C GLU A 81 -15.19 -17.84 -5.08
N GLY A 82 -15.07 -18.81 -4.18
CA GLY A 82 -14.79 -20.21 -4.48
C GLY A 82 -13.30 -20.58 -4.40
N LYS A 83 -13.03 -21.79 -3.89
CA LYS A 83 -11.67 -22.28 -3.67
C LYS A 83 -10.92 -22.48 -4.99
N GLU A 84 -11.52 -23.20 -5.94
CA GLU A 84 -10.88 -23.53 -7.22
C GLU A 84 -10.67 -22.26 -8.08
N GLU A 85 -11.66 -21.38 -8.09
CA GLU A 85 -11.60 -20.10 -8.77
C GLU A 85 -10.50 -19.21 -8.19
N GLY A 86 -10.38 -19.17 -6.84
CA GLY A 86 -9.31 -18.45 -6.15
C GLY A 86 -7.92 -18.98 -6.49
N ILE A 87 -7.73 -20.31 -6.48
CA ILE A 87 -6.47 -20.95 -6.87
C ILE A 87 -6.12 -20.60 -8.33
N ALA A 88 -7.10 -20.66 -9.24
CA ALA A 88 -6.89 -20.34 -10.65
C ALA A 88 -6.54 -18.85 -10.84
N GLN A 89 -7.20 -17.94 -10.11
CA GLN A 89 -6.89 -16.51 -10.17
C GLN A 89 -5.47 -16.21 -9.64
N MET A 90 -5.08 -16.79 -8.51
CA MET A 90 -3.75 -16.62 -7.97
C MET A 90 -2.67 -17.20 -8.90
N ALA A 91 -2.90 -18.37 -9.50
CA ALA A 91 -2.01 -18.93 -10.52
C ALA A 91 -1.84 -18.00 -11.71
N LYS A 92 -2.93 -17.35 -12.16
CA LYS A 92 -2.87 -16.33 -13.21
C LYS A 92 -2.07 -15.09 -12.80
N SER A 93 -2.16 -14.65 -11.54
CA SER A 93 -1.34 -13.56 -11.02
C SER A 93 0.16 -13.89 -11.09
N PHE A 94 0.59 -15.10 -10.74
CA PHE A 94 2.00 -15.52 -10.89
C PHE A 94 2.46 -15.44 -12.35
N GLU A 95 1.62 -15.89 -13.30
CA GLU A 95 1.91 -15.85 -14.74
C GLU A 95 2.06 -14.40 -15.24
N LEU A 96 1.11 -13.51 -14.90
CA LEU A 96 1.09 -12.12 -15.34
C LEU A 96 2.25 -11.31 -14.73
N LEU A 97 2.53 -11.52 -13.45
CA LEU A 97 3.63 -10.88 -12.72
C LEU A 97 5.00 -11.47 -13.08
N LYS A 98 5.03 -12.60 -13.83
CA LYS A 98 6.27 -13.29 -14.28
C LYS A 98 7.20 -13.65 -13.13
N THR A 99 6.64 -14.24 -12.09
CA THR A 99 7.35 -14.62 -10.86
C THR A 99 6.87 -15.99 -10.37
N ASP A 100 7.71 -16.69 -9.65
CA ASP A 100 7.42 -17.93 -8.95
C ASP A 100 7.22 -17.72 -7.43
N TYR A 101 7.39 -16.48 -6.97
CA TYR A 101 7.23 -16.09 -5.56
C TYR A 101 6.56 -14.73 -5.42
N ILE A 102 5.59 -14.63 -4.52
CA ILE A 102 4.91 -13.37 -4.15
C ILE A 102 5.13 -13.13 -2.66
N ASP A 103 5.65 -11.97 -2.30
CA ASP A 103 6.01 -11.64 -0.92
C ASP A 103 4.80 -11.48 -0.02
N VAL A 104 3.70 -10.88 -0.52
CA VAL A 104 2.46 -10.68 0.23
C VAL A 104 1.25 -11.02 -0.65
N MET A 105 0.50 -12.07 -0.28
CA MET A 105 -0.76 -12.41 -0.93
C MET A 105 -1.93 -12.04 -0.02
N GLN A 106 -2.86 -11.22 -0.52
CA GLN A 106 -3.93 -10.66 0.30
C GLN A 106 -5.31 -11.10 -0.20
N ILE A 107 -6.27 -11.23 0.71
CA ILE A 107 -7.68 -11.40 0.38
C ILE A 107 -8.31 -10.02 0.18
N HIS A 108 -8.72 -9.72 -1.06
CA HIS A 108 -9.21 -8.41 -1.46
C HIS A 108 -10.66 -8.19 -1.00
N ASN A 109 -10.92 -7.07 -0.34
CA ASN A 109 -12.24 -6.68 0.15
C ASN A 109 -12.90 -7.75 1.04
N GLN A 110 -12.10 -8.58 1.72
CA GLN A 110 -12.60 -9.65 2.61
C GLN A 110 -13.47 -10.71 1.90
N VAL A 111 -13.41 -10.78 0.57
CA VAL A 111 -14.23 -11.69 -0.24
C VAL A 111 -13.84 -13.14 0.06
N ASP A 112 -14.81 -13.94 0.48
CA ASP A 112 -14.70 -15.39 0.76
C ASP A 112 -13.45 -15.75 1.61
N TRP A 113 -13.20 -14.93 2.63
CA TRP A 113 -11.95 -14.96 3.38
C TRP A 113 -11.71 -16.30 4.10
N GLU A 114 -12.76 -16.96 4.61
CA GLU A 114 -12.66 -18.25 5.31
C GLU A 114 -12.15 -19.36 4.37
N THR A 115 -12.57 -19.33 3.11
CA THR A 115 -12.11 -20.23 2.06
C THR A 115 -10.66 -19.91 1.68
N HIS A 116 -10.37 -18.64 1.38
CA HIS A 116 -9.07 -18.28 0.83
C HIS A 116 -7.94 -18.32 1.84
N ILE A 117 -8.18 -17.99 3.11
CA ILE A 117 -7.09 -17.98 4.09
C ILE A 117 -6.43 -19.38 4.23
N SER A 118 -7.20 -20.47 4.13
CA SER A 118 -6.65 -21.82 4.19
C SER A 118 -5.75 -22.12 2.97
N VAL A 119 -6.13 -21.62 1.79
CA VAL A 119 -5.31 -21.74 0.57
C VAL A 119 -4.01 -20.92 0.70
N LEU A 120 -4.10 -19.71 1.25
CA LEU A 120 -2.91 -18.88 1.46
C LEU A 120 -1.93 -19.52 2.45
N GLU A 121 -2.43 -20.14 3.52
CA GLU A 121 -1.61 -20.89 4.47
C GLU A 121 -0.91 -22.09 3.83
N GLU A 122 -1.61 -22.85 2.96
CA GLU A 122 -1.04 -23.93 2.17
C GLU A 122 0.09 -23.39 1.25
N MET A 123 -0.17 -22.31 0.50
CA MET A 123 0.82 -21.67 -0.38
C MET A 123 2.04 -21.13 0.37
N LYS A 124 1.83 -20.59 1.59
CA LYS A 124 2.91 -20.13 2.47
C LYS A 124 3.77 -21.31 2.95
N ALA A 125 3.15 -22.40 3.36
CA ALA A 125 3.86 -23.63 3.75
C ALA A 125 4.66 -24.25 2.59
N GLU A 126 4.19 -24.11 1.36
CA GLU A 126 4.89 -24.53 0.14
C GLU A 126 5.99 -23.55 -0.31
N GLY A 127 6.14 -22.40 0.35
CA GLY A 127 7.12 -21.38 -0.01
C GLY A 127 6.80 -20.59 -1.29
N LYS A 128 5.56 -20.61 -1.76
CA LYS A 128 5.08 -19.83 -2.92
C LYS A 128 4.78 -18.39 -2.57
N ILE A 129 4.34 -18.14 -1.34
CA ILE A 129 4.11 -16.78 -0.81
C ILE A 129 4.84 -16.59 0.52
N GLY A 130 5.15 -15.34 0.85
CA GLY A 130 5.81 -14.99 2.10
C GLY A 130 4.84 -14.73 3.24
N LEU A 131 3.91 -13.80 3.04
CA LEU A 131 2.97 -13.34 4.04
C LEU A 131 1.52 -13.45 3.56
N THR A 132 0.63 -13.81 4.49
CA THR A 132 -0.82 -13.75 4.29
C THR A 132 -1.34 -12.37 4.65
N GLY A 133 -2.35 -11.88 3.91
CA GLY A 133 -2.94 -10.58 4.20
C GLY A 133 -4.42 -10.50 3.90
N VAL A 134 -5.04 -9.43 4.41
CA VAL A 134 -6.42 -9.07 4.08
C VAL A 134 -6.53 -7.56 3.87
N THR A 135 -7.40 -7.14 2.97
CA THR A 135 -7.60 -5.72 2.68
C THR A 135 -9.06 -5.33 2.59
N HIS A 136 -9.38 -4.12 3.05
CA HIS A 136 -10.63 -3.43 2.74
C HIS A 136 -10.44 -1.91 2.89
N GLN A 137 -11.11 -1.15 1.99
CA GLN A 137 -11.00 0.31 1.99
C GLN A 137 -12.07 1.04 2.81
N MET A 138 -13.21 0.37 3.12
CA MET A 138 -14.36 1.03 3.73
C MET A 138 -14.31 0.94 5.26
N PRO A 139 -14.62 2.03 6.00
CA PRO A 139 -14.70 2.00 7.46
C PRO A 139 -15.70 0.98 8.01
N THR A 140 -16.79 0.73 7.29
CA THR A 140 -17.81 -0.27 7.65
C THR A 140 -17.29 -1.71 7.70
N ALA A 141 -16.14 -1.99 7.08
CA ALA A 141 -15.50 -3.31 7.09
C ALA A 141 -14.51 -3.51 8.26
N LEU A 142 -14.19 -2.47 9.02
CA LEU A 142 -13.21 -2.54 10.13
C LEU A 142 -13.62 -3.53 11.23
N PRO A 143 -14.90 -3.69 11.64
CA PRO A 143 -15.28 -4.68 12.62
C PRO A 143 -14.96 -6.13 12.17
N LEU A 144 -15.25 -6.48 10.92
CA LEU A 144 -14.90 -7.79 10.36
C LEU A 144 -13.37 -7.93 10.22
N MET A 145 -12.65 -6.90 9.80
CA MET A 145 -11.19 -6.90 9.76
C MET A 145 -10.59 -7.19 11.14
N ALA A 146 -11.08 -6.52 12.19
CA ALA A 146 -10.64 -6.78 13.56
C ALA A 146 -10.96 -8.22 14.04
N HIS A 147 -12.09 -8.79 13.61
CA HIS A 147 -12.39 -10.19 13.87
C HIS A 147 -11.37 -11.11 13.18
N MET A 148 -11.10 -10.89 11.90
CA MET A 148 -10.13 -11.67 11.13
C MET A 148 -8.72 -11.58 11.73
N MET A 149 -8.27 -10.40 12.14
CA MET A 149 -6.99 -10.20 12.83
C MET A 149 -6.88 -11.09 14.06
N ARG A 150 -7.93 -11.13 14.91
CA ARG A 150 -7.97 -11.95 16.15
C ARG A 150 -7.90 -13.46 15.91
N THR A 151 -8.11 -13.93 14.69
CA THR A 151 -7.91 -15.36 14.36
C THR A 151 -6.43 -15.77 14.41
N GLY A 152 -5.50 -14.80 14.34
CA GLY A 152 -4.06 -15.05 14.30
C GLY A 152 -3.55 -15.65 12.98
N ARG A 153 -4.38 -15.66 11.92
CA ARG A 153 -4.07 -16.27 10.63
C ARG A 153 -3.47 -15.30 9.61
N PHE A 154 -3.47 -13.99 9.92
CA PHE A 154 -3.01 -12.94 9.01
C PHE A 154 -1.73 -12.30 9.52
N ASP A 155 -0.72 -12.22 8.65
CA ASP A 155 0.54 -11.53 8.92
C ASP A 155 0.43 -10.02 8.67
N THR A 156 -0.50 -9.63 7.74
CA THR A 156 -0.64 -8.23 7.31
C THR A 156 -2.09 -7.84 7.12
N ILE A 157 -2.37 -6.56 7.30
CA ILE A 157 -3.62 -5.92 6.86
C ILE A 157 -3.34 -4.73 5.95
N GLN A 158 -4.26 -4.46 5.02
CA GLN A 158 -4.22 -3.26 4.20
C GLN A 158 -5.53 -2.48 4.36
N THR A 159 -5.44 -1.20 4.70
CA THR A 159 -6.60 -0.38 5.00
C THR A 159 -6.43 1.07 4.50
N SER A 160 -7.54 1.78 4.31
CA SER A 160 -7.50 3.23 4.11
C SER A 160 -7.08 3.92 5.39
N TYR A 161 -6.16 4.87 5.26
CA TYR A 161 -5.80 5.77 6.33
C TYR A 161 -5.22 7.06 5.76
N ASN A 162 -5.82 8.17 6.14
CA ASN A 162 -5.37 9.51 5.78
C ASN A 162 -5.89 10.53 6.78
N VAL A 163 -5.59 11.79 6.56
CA VAL A 163 -5.93 12.88 7.48
C VAL A 163 -7.42 13.07 7.74
N MET A 164 -8.29 12.61 6.82
CA MET A 164 -9.76 12.71 6.92
C MET A 164 -10.44 11.36 7.21
N GLU A 165 -9.77 10.23 6.91
CA GLU A 165 -10.23 8.87 7.19
C GLU A 165 -9.26 8.25 8.20
N HIS A 166 -9.54 8.38 9.50
CA HIS A 166 -8.61 8.00 10.58
C HIS A 166 -9.23 7.07 11.65
N GLU A 167 -10.39 6.48 11.39
CA GLU A 167 -11.09 5.55 12.30
C GLU A 167 -10.24 4.34 12.70
N VAL A 168 -9.29 3.97 11.84
CA VAL A 168 -8.34 2.88 12.12
C VAL A 168 -7.43 3.15 13.34
N GLU A 169 -7.23 4.41 13.71
CA GLU A 169 -6.42 4.80 14.88
C GLU A 169 -6.99 4.27 16.20
N GLU A 170 -8.31 4.08 16.28
CA GLU A 170 -9.01 3.70 17.49
C GLU A 170 -9.04 2.17 17.71
N THR A 171 -9.05 1.38 16.63
CA THR A 171 -9.28 -0.06 16.73
C THR A 171 -8.24 -0.90 16.00
N ILE A 172 -7.99 -0.62 14.73
CA ILE A 172 -7.16 -1.48 13.86
C ILE A 172 -5.68 -1.33 14.16
N LEU A 173 -5.18 -0.10 14.27
CA LEU A 173 -3.76 0.14 14.55
C LEU A 173 -3.33 -0.36 15.92
N PRO A 174 -4.09 -0.13 17.03
CA PRO A 174 -3.77 -0.74 18.32
C PRO A 174 -3.77 -2.27 18.29
N LEU A 175 -4.77 -2.89 17.63
CA LEU A 175 -4.85 -4.34 17.51
C LEU A 175 -3.71 -4.91 16.67
N ALA A 176 -3.30 -4.23 15.60
CA ALA A 176 -2.16 -4.64 14.77
C ALA A 176 -0.85 -4.63 15.58
N GLU A 177 -0.64 -3.59 16.39
CA GLU A 177 0.51 -3.48 17.29
C GLU A 177 0.52 -4.60 18.33
N GLU A 178 -0.62 -4.85 18.99
CA GLU A 178 -0.78 -5.93 19.99
C GLU A 178 -0.47 -7.31 19.40
N MET A 179 -0.92 -7.56 18.18
CA MET A 179 -0.79 -8.88 17.52
C MET A 179 0.46 -9.03 16.64
N GLY A 180 1.28 -7.99 16.49
CA GLY A 180 2.45 -8.02 15.62
C GLY A 180 2.11 -8.10 14.12
N ILE A 181 0.91 -7.63 13.73
CA ILE A 181 0.43 -7.63 12.34
C ILE A 181 0.96 -6.41 11.61
N GLY A 182 1.53 -6.60 10.42
CA GLY A 182 2.03 -5.50 9.58
C GLY A 182 0.89 -4.69 8.96
N VAL A 183 1.04 -3.36 8.88
CA VAL A 183 0.00 -2.45 8.36
C VAL A 183 0.44 -1.78 7.07
N ILE A 184 -0.28 -2.07 5.98
CA ILE A 184 -0.15 -1.41 4.68
C ILE A 184 -1.24 -0.34 4.59
N VAL A 185 -0.86 0.90 4.32
CA VAL A 185 -1.82 2.00 4.19
C VAL A 185 -2.01 2.37 2.73
N MET A 186 -3.25 2.21 2.25
CA MET A 186 -3.71 2.72 0.96
C MET A 186 -4.45 4.05 1.10
N ARG A 187 -4.66 4.74 -0.05
CA ARG A 187 -5.43 5.99 -0.15
C ARG A 187 -4.91 7.15 0.74
N PRO A 188 -3.60 7.39 0.86
CA PRO A 188 -3.09 8.50 1.67
C PRO A 188 -3.58 9.87 1.19
N PHE A 189 -4.06 9.95 -0.07
CA PHE A 189 -4.61 11.15 -0.70
C PHE A 189 -6.13 11.11 -0.90
N GLY A 190 -6.87 10.18 -0.26
CA GLY A 190 -8.32 10.07 -0.42
C GLY A 190 -8.73 9.89 -1.90
N ASN A 191 -8.08 9.00 -2.66
CA ASN A 191 -8.22 8.88 -4.13
C ASN A 191 -7.93 10.19 -4.88
N GLY A 192 -7.05 11.04 -4.34
CA GLY A 192 -6.66 12.31 -4.92
C GLY A 192 -7.55 13.49 -4.53
N ALA A 193 -8.66 13.27 -3.82
CA ALA A 193 -9.56 14.34 -3.36
C ALA A 193 -8.82 15.34 -2.46
N LEU A 194 -7.99 14.85 -1.54
CA LEU A 194 -7.22 15.68 -0.61
C LEU A 194 -6.18 16.60 -1.29
N LEU A 195 -5.92 16.39 -2.58
CA LEU A 195 -5.02 17.23 -3.38
C LEU A 195 -5.77 18.11 -4.38
N ARG A 196 -6.91 17.62 -4.89
CA ARG A 196 -7.64 18.24 -6.00
C ARG A 196 -8.75 19.18 -5.52
N ASP A 197 -9.43 18.81 -4.43
CA ASP A 197 -10.68 19.43 -4.02
C ASP A 197 -10.47 20.50 -2.92
N LEU A 198 -9.25 21.04 -2.82
CA LEU A 198 -8.88 22.08 -1.88
C LEU A 198 -9.59 23.40 -2.20
N LYS A 199 -10.29 23.98 -1.24
CA LYS A 199 -10.93 25.32 -1.33
C LYS A 199 -9.97 26.47 -1.04
N SER A 200 -8.86 26.17 -0.33
CA SER A 200 -7.78 27.13 -0.04
C SER A 200 -6.43 26.39 0.03
N GLN A 201 -5.33 27.14 -0.04
CA GLN A 201 -4.01 26.56 0.09
C GLN A 201 -3.72 26.19 1.55
N PRO A 202 -3.30 24.95 1.84
CA PRO A 202 -2.81 24.56 3.16
C PRO A 202 -1.51 25.28 3.52
N ASP A 203 -1.37 25.67 4.78
CA ASP A 203 -0.12 26.24 5.27
C ASP A 203 0.89 25.13 5.58
N ILE A 204 1.90 24.97 4.70
CA ILE A 204 3.03 24.07 4.89
C ILE A 204 4.26 24.78 5.46
N GLY A 205 4.17 26.05 5.80
CA GLY A 205 5.29 26.85 6.32
C GLY A 205 6.03 26.18 7.49
N PRO A 206 5.32 25.74 8.55
CA PRO A 206 5.93 25.04 9.69
C PRO A 206 6.56 23.69 9.37
N LEU A 207 6.25 23.08 8.19
CA LEU A 207 6.75 21.78 7.79
C LEU A 207 8.05 21.85 7.00
N LYS A 208 8.40 23.03 6.47
CA LYS A 208 9.56 23.21 5.56
C LYS A 208 10.89 22.94 6.25
N GLU A 209 11.04 23.28 7.52
CA GLU A 209 12.26 23.00 8.29
C GLU A 209 12.54 21.50 8.45
N PHE A 210 11.49 20.66 8.28
CA PHE A 210 11.60 19.20 8.29
C PHE A 210 11.76 18.60 6.89
N GLY A 211 11.85 19.42 5.83
CA GLY A 211 12.02 18.97 4.45
C GLY A 211 10.71 18.63 3.72
N ILE A 212 9.55 19.03 4.25
CA ILE A 212 8.26 18.93 3.58
C ILE A 212 8.06 20.14 2.69
N GLU A 213 8.03 19.93 1.38
CA GLU A 213 7.97 20.99 0.36
C GLU A 213 6.59 21.09 -0.32
N THR A 214 5.77 20.04 -0.20
CA THR A 214 4.46 19.98 -0.85
C THR A 214 3.38 19.45 0.10
N TRP A 215 2.11 19.74 -0.22
CA TRP A 215 0.98 19.21 0.54
C TRP A 215 0.88 17.69 0.41
N ALA A 216 1.23 17.10 -0.74
CA ALA A 216 1.28 15.66 -0.91
C ALA A 216 2.28 15.02 0.06
N GLN A 217 3.46 15.60 0.23
CA GLN A 217 4.43 15.15 1.21
C GLN A 217 3.91 15.28 2.65
N ALA A 218 3.21 16.38 2.97
CA ALA A 218 2.58 16.56 4.28
C ALA A 218 1.57 15.44 4.59
N LEU A 219 0.71 15.07 3.64
CA LEU A 219 -0.27 14.00 3.79
C LEU A 219 0.38 12.63 4.00
N ILE A 220 1.46 12.30 3.27
CA ILE A 220 2.25 11.07 3.50
C ILE A 220 2.89 11.13 4.89
N GLY A 221 3.47 12.27 5.25
CA GLY A 221 4.09 12.49 6.57
C GLY A 221 3.10 12.33 7.72
N TYR A 222 1.84 12.75 7.53
CA TYR A 222 0.76 12.51 8.50
C TYR A 222 0.56 11.02 8.77
N VAL A 223 0.47 10.22 7.72
CA VAL A 223 0.30 8.75 7.83
C VAL A 223 1.51 8.10 8.49
N LEU A 224 2.72 8.42 8.03
CA LEU A 224 3.96 7.86 8.57
C LEU A 224 4.31 8.33 9.98
N GLY A 225 3.70 9.43 10.41
CA GLY A 225 3.79 9.90 11.80
C GLY A 225 3.17 8.94 12.82
N ASP A 226 2.34 8.00 12.38
CA ASP A 226 1.92 6.85 13.18
C ASP A 226 2.91 5.68 12.98
N LEU A 227 3.62 5.32 14.04
CA LEU A 227 4.69 4.31 13.96
C LEU A 227 4.16 2.87 13.79
N ARG A 228 2.86 2.65 13.98
CA ARG A 228 2.19 1.36 13.77
C ARG A 228 1.97 1.06 12.27
N VAL A 229 2.08 2.08 11.40
CA VAL A 229 2.04 1.91 9.95
C VAL A 229 3.38 1.37 9.46
N SER A 230 3.38 0.24 8.77
CA SER A 230 4.59 -0.36 8.18
C SER A 230 4.99 0.32 6.88
N VAL A 231 4.04 0.48 5.96
CA VAL A 231 4.29 1.08 4.64
C VAL A 231 3.05 1.83 4.15
N VAL A 232 3.27 2.97 3.48
CA VAL A 232 2.22 3.70 2.75
C VAL A 232 2.45 3.55 1.24
N ILE A 233 1.36 3.30 0.48
CA ILE A 233 1.42 2.96 -0.95
C ILE A 233 0.69 4.00 -1.82
N PRO A 234 1.20 5.24 -1.96
CA PRO A 234 0.63 6.21 -2.89
C PRO A 234 0.76 5.72 -4.34
N ALA A 235 -0.34 5.80 -5.10
CA ALA A 235 -0.33 5.45 -6.52
C ALA A 235 0.06 6.66 -7.38
N THR A 236 0.81 6.42 -8.47
CA THR A 236 1.17 7.47 -9.42
C THR A 236 1.41 6.95 -10.83
N SER A 237 1.09 7.79 -11.83
CA SER A 237 1.44 7.59 -13.24
C SER A 237 2.63 8.47 -13.69
N LYS A 238 3.28 9.19 -12.77
CA LYS A 238 4.35 10.15 -13.08
C LYS A 238 5.65 9.79 -12.35
N PRO A 239 6.76 9.52 -13.05
CA PRO A 239 8.04 9.13 -12.43
C PRO A 239 8.55 10.14 -11.38
N GLY A 240 8.41 11.45 -11.62
CA GLY A 240 8.84 12.48 -10.68
C GLY A 240 8.11 12.45 -9.31
N ARG A 241 6.91 11.86 -9.25
CA ARG A 241 6.18 11.68 -7.98
C ARG A 241 6.80 10.61 -7.09
N ILE A 242 7.51 9.63 -7.66
CA ILE A 242 8.27 8.64 -6.86
C ILE A 242 9.35 9.37 -6.07
N VAL A 243 10.13 10.22 -6.73
CA VAL A 243 11.19 11.04 -6.09
C VAL A 243 10.61 11.95 -5.01
N GLU A 244 9.49 12.62 -5.31
CA GLU A 244 8.81 13.51 -4.36
C GLU A 244 8.32 12.74 -3.11
N ASN A 245 7.66 11.61 -3.30
CA ASN A 245 7.13 10.80 -2.21
C ASN A 245 8.26 10.15 -1.39
N ALA A 246 9.31 9.65 -2.03
CA ALA A 246 10.44 8.97 -1.40
C ALA A 246 11.16 9.86 -0.36
N LYS A 247 11.24 11.18 -0.61
CA LYS A 247 11.85 12.14 0.32
C LYS A 247 11.23 12.05 1.72
N VAL A 248 9.91 11.82 1.80
CA VAL A 248 9.19 11.73 3.09
C VAL A 248 9.64 10.53 3.91
N GLY A 249 10.08 9.46 3.26
CA GLY A 249 10.51 8.24 3.93
C GLY A 249 11.75 8.38 4.83
N SER A 250 12.43 9.52 4.81
CA SER A 250 13.55 9.84 5.72
C SER A 250 13.17 10.85 6.80
N ILE A 251 11.96 11.41 6.74
CA ILE A 251 11.51 12.50 7.63
C ILE A 251 10.86 11.91 8.89
N LYS A 252 11.18 12.52 10.03
CA LYS A 252 10.50 12.27 11.31
C LYS A 252 9.74 13.53 11.71
N LEU A 253 8.44 13.54 11.54
CA LEU A 253 7.60 14.66 11.93
C LEU A 253 7.25 14.58 13.42
N PRO A 254 7.42 15.68 14.19
CA PRO A 254 6.88 15.81 15.53
C PRO A 254 5.35 15.66 15.55
N LYS A 255 4.82 15.18 16.67
CA LYS A 255 3.37 14.94 16.84
C LYS A 255 2.55 16.23 16.65
N GLU A 256 3.08 17.36 17.07
CA GLU A 256 2.46 18.68 16.95
C GLU A 256 2.23 19.06 15.48
N LEU A 257 3.17 18.71 14.60
CA LEU A 257 3.04 18.97 13.16
C LEU A 257 2.05 18.02 12.49
N ARG A 258 1.90 16.80 12.99
CA ARG A 258 0.81 15.92 12.54
C ARG A 258 -0.57 16.53 12.86
N CYS A 259 -0.73 17.13 14.06
CA CYS A 259 -1.95 17.89 14.41
C CYS A 259 -2.13 19.13 13.54
N HIS A 260 -1.04 19.83 13.15
CA HIS A 260 -1.09 20.96 12.23
C HIS A 260 -1.61 20.53 10.86
N ILE A 261 -1.06 19.45 10.28
CA ILE A 261 -1.51 18.93 8.98
C ILE A 261 -3.01 18.60 9.00
N ARG A 262 -3.51 17.99 10.08
CA ARG A 262 -4.94 17.67 10.21
C ARG A 262 -5.80 18.94 10.24
N ARG A 263 -5.45 19.94 11.04
CA ARG A 263 -6.18 21.22 11.08
C ARG A 263 -6.19 21.92 9.72
N GLU A 264 -5.07 21.89 8.99
CA GLU A 264 -5.00 22.47 7.66
C GLU A 264 -5.87 21.71 6.65
N ALA A 265 -5.94 20.38 6.72
CA ALA A 265 -6.86 19.59 5.91
C ALA A 265 -8.32 19.96 6.20
N GLU A 266 -8.73 19.99 7.47
CA GLU A 266 -10.08 20.35 7.91
C GLU A 266 -10.46 21.79 7.49
N ARG A 267 -9.50 22.72 7.49
CA ARG A 267 -9.72 24.10 7.07
C ARG A 267 -9.84 24.27 5.56
N CYS A 268 -9.13 23.44 4.78
CA CYS A 268 -8.96 23.64 3.34
C CYS A 268 -9.88 22.76 2.47
N LEU A 269 -10.52 21.73 3.02
CA LEU A 269 -11.48 20.85 2.34
C LEU A 269 -12.91 21.18 2.72
#